data_091cec9704c76a84141ea67073cab445
#
_entry.id   091cec9704c76a84141ea67073cab445
#
_cell.length_a   1.000
_cell.length_b   1.000
_cell.length_c   1.000
_cell.angle_alpha   90.00
_cell.angle_beta   90.00
_cell.angle_gamma   90.00
#
_symmetry.space_group_name_H-M   'P 1'
#
loop_
_entity.id
_entity.type
_entity.pdbx_description
1 polymer ?
#
loop_
_entity_poly.entity_id
_entity_poly.type
_entity_poly.pdbx_seq_one_letter_code
_entity_poly.pdbx_strand_id
1 'polypeptide(L)'
;MTRFKITDDFYLDGKPFKILSGAIHYFRIPAEDWYHSLYNLKALGFNTVETYVAWNLHEPVEGEFNFEGALDLERFLQIAQDLGLYAIVRPSPFICAEWEFGGLPAWLLTKDMRIRSSDPSYIEAVGRYYDQLLPRLIPHLLDKGGNILMMQVENEYGSYGEDKSYLRAIRKLMEERGIDCPLFTSDGPWRATLKAGTLIEDDLFVTGNFGSKAPYNFSQMQEFFDEHGKKWPLMCMEFWDGWFNRWKEPIITRDPKELADAVREVLEQGSINLYMFHGGTNFGFMNGCSARGTLDLPQVTSYDYDALLDEEGNPTAKYLAVKKMMATHFPEYPQLEPLYKESMEMDSISLAEKVSLFETLDSLSSPVESLYPKKMEE
;
A
#
# COMPACT_ATOMS: atom_id res chain seq x y z
N MET A 1 3.30 -28.46 1.71
CA MET A 1 3.25 -27.13 1.08
C MET A 1 2.00 -26.47 1.59
N THR A 2 2.17 -25.33 2.25
CA THR A 2 1.06 -24.49 2.72
C THR A 2 0.30 -23.93 1.54
N ARG A 3 -1.03 -23.94 1.58
CA ARG A 3 -1.86 -23.46 0.45
C ARG A 3 -2.90 -22.46 0.93
N PHE A 4 -2.95 -21.32 0.27
CA PHE A 4 -4.00 -20.33 0.43
C PHE A 4 -4.99 -20.41 -0.72
N LYS A 5 -6.29 -20.35 -0.42
CA LYS A 5 -7.36 -20.39 -1.42
C LYS A 5 -8.45 -19.40 -1.08
N ILE A 6 -9.07 -18.86 -2.12
CA ILE A 6 -10.24 -17.99 -2.04
C ILE A 6 -11.39 -18.74 -2.73
N THR A 7 -12.41 -19.08 -1.95
CA THR A 7 -13.65 -19.71 -2.47
C THR A 7 -14.86 -19.00 -1.89
N ASP A 8 -15.68 -19.65 -1.10
CA ASP A 8 -16.76 -19.06 -0.29
C ASP A 8 -16.25 -18.39 1.00
N ASP A 9 -15.01 -18.68 1.37
CA ASP A 9 -14.23 -18.03 2.41
C ASP A 9 -12.75 -18.04 2.03
N PHE A 10 -11.91 -17.38 2.82
CA PHE A 10 -10.47 -17.60 2.77
C PHE A 10 -10.09 -18.87 3.50
N TYR A 11 -9.25 -19.69 2.90
CA TYR A 11 -8.76 -20.94 3.48
C TYR A 11 -7.23 -21.00 3.45
N LEU A 12 -6.67 -21.35 4.60
CA LEU A 12 -5.25 -21.65 4.77
C LEU A 12 -5.10 -23.10 5.20
N ASP A 13 -4.45 -23.92 4.38
CA ASP A 13 -4.34 -25.38 4.58
C ASP A 13 -5.68 -26.07 4.82
N GLY A 14 -6.73 -25.61 4.12
CA GLY A 14 -8.08 -26.14 4.21
C GLY A 14 -8.86 -25.70 5.45
N LYS A 15 -8.32 -24.83 6.28
CA LYS A 15 -9.01 -24.24 7.44
C LYS A 15 -9.45 -22.82 7.11
N PRO A 16 -10.64 -22.40 7.58
CA PRO A 16 -11.04 -20.99 7.47
C PRO A 16 -9.96 -20.05 8.02
N PHE A 17 -9.69 -18.99 7.31
CA PHE A 17 -8.65 -18.04 7.64
C PHE A 17 -9.15 -16.61 7.46
N LYS A 18 -9.17 -15.83 8.53
CA LYS A 18 -9.51 -14.41 8.46
C LYS A 18 -8.25 -13.58 8.27
N ILE A 19 -8.20 -12.75 7.24
CA ILE A 19 -7.09 -11.83 7.00
C ILE A 19 -7.27 -10.61 7.91
N LEU A 20 -6.33 -10.43 8.82
CA LEU A 20 -6.16 -9.26 9.67
C LEU A 20 -4.85 -8.59 9.24
N SER A 21 -4.95 -7.63 8.34
CA SER A 21 -3.81 -7.02 7.69
C SER A 21 -3.66 -5.54 8.02
N GLY A 22 -2.43 -5.04 7.97
CA GLY A 22 -2.13 -3.62 8.05
C GLY A 22 -1.07 -3.21 7.02
N ALA A 23 -1.29 -2.07 6.41
CA ALA A 23 -0.41 -1.50 5.40
C ALA A 23 0.83 -0.86 6.04
N ILE A 24 2.00 -1.33 5.62
CA ILE A 24 3.32 -0.81 5.99
C ILE A 24 4.14 -0.74 4.70
N HIS A 25 4.37 0.46 4.19
CA HIS A 25 5.17 0.63 2.98
C HIS A 25 6.65 0.68 3.34
N TYR A 26 7.41 -0.37 3.02
CA TYR A 26 8.83 -0.49 3.36
C TYR A 26 9.66 0.72 2.95
N PHE A 27 9.32 1.36 1.84
CA PHE A 27 10.03 2.53 1.29
C PHE A 27 9.71 3.86 2.01
N ARG A 28 8.74 3.87 2.93
CA ARG A 28 8.38 5.02 3.79
C ARG A 28 8.97 4.94 5.20
N ILE A 29 9.70 3.87 5.50
CA ILE A 29 10.22 3.58 6.84
C ILE A 29 11.69 3.21 6.69
N PRO A 30 12.61 3.76 7.54
CA PRO A 30 13.99 3.33 7.55
C PRO A 30 14.11 1.80 7.71
N ALA A 31 15.02 1.18 6.99
CA ALA A 31 15.12 -0.28 6.96
C ALA A 31 15.44 -0.91 8.33
N GLU A 32 16.10 -0.18 9.19
CA GLU A 32 16.38 -0.55 10.58
C GLU A 32 15.11 -0.60 11.46
N ASP A 33 14.06 0.09 11.06
CA ASP A 33 12.79 0.18 11.78
C ASP A 33 11.71 -0.81 11.27
N TRP A 34 11.96 -1.54 10.19
CA TRP A 34 10.98 -2.50 9.66
C TRP A 34 10.55 -3.55 10.68
N TYR A 35 11.51 -4.11 11.43
CA TYR A 35 11.20 -5.07 12.49
C TYR A 35 10.27 -4.48 13.53
N HIS A 36 10.53 -3.25 13.99
CA HIS A 36 9.73 -2.57 15.00
C HIS A 36 8.26 -2.41 14.55
N SER A 37 8.04 -1.92 13.33
CA SER A 37 6.70 -1.71 12.78
C SER A 37 5.95 -3.02 12.56
N LEU A 38 6.62 -4.03 11.98
CA LEU A 38 6.07 -5.36 11.74
C LEU A 38 5.76 -6.10 13.07
N TYR A 39 6.63 -5.95 14.08
CA TYR A 39 6.36 -6.51 15.40
C TYR A 39 5.12 -5.88 16.03
N ASN A 40 4.95 -4.56 15.95
CA ASN A 40 3.78 -3.88 16.50
C ASN A 40 2.48 -4.29 15.77
N LEU A 41 2.52 -4.59 14.48
CA LEU A 41 1.39 -5.18 13.76
C LEU A 41 1.05 -6.58 14.34
N LYS A 42 2.06 -7.41 14.55
CA LYS A 42 1.92 -8.72 15.19
C LYS A 42 1.38 -8.58 16.62
N ALA A 43 1.89 -7.62 17.39
CA ALA A 43 1.50 -7.37 18.78
C ALA A 43 0.03 -6.92 18.94
N LEU A 44 -0.54 -6.31 17.89
CA LEU A 44 -1.97 -6.01 17.83
C LEU A 44 -2.85 -7.25 17.71
N GLY A 45 -2.28 -8.41 17.37
CA GLY A 45 -2.99 -9.65 17.05
C GLY A 45 -3.27 -9.84 15.56
N PHE A 46 -2.68 -9.01 14.71
CA PHE A 46 -2.81 -9.11 13.26
C PHE A 46 -1.87 -10.17 12.70
N ASN A 47 -2.22 -10.73 11.56
CA ASN A 47 -1.54 -11.90 10.98
C ASN A 47 -0.93 -11.66 9.60
N THR A 48 -1.17 -10.50 9.00
CA THR A 48 -0.77 -10.20 7.63
C THR A 48 -0.27 -8.76 7.54
N VAL A 49 0.80 -8.52 6.78
CA VAL A 49 1.23 -7.19 6.37
C VAL A 49 0.90 -6.97 4.90
N GLU A 50 0.53 -5.75 4.55
CA GLU A 50 0.41 -5.32 3.15
C GLU A 50 1.50 -4.31 2.81
N THR A 51 2.02 -4.38 1.59
CA THR A 51 2.86 -3.31 1.05
C THR A 51 2.66 -3.13 -0.46
N TYR A 52 2.71 -1.87 -0.88
CA TYR A 52 2.93 -1.52 -2.28
C TYR A 52 4.39 -1.69 -2.68
N VAL A 53 4.66 -1.70 -3.99
CA VAL A 53 6.00 -1.60 -4.57
C VAL A 53 6.02 -0.37 -5.50
N ALA A 54 6.81 0.63 -5.17
CA ALA A 54 6.90 1.87 -5.95
C ALA A 54 7.90 1.71 -7.10
N TRP A 55 7.41 1.60 -8.34
CA TRP A 55 8.25 1.40 -9.53
C TRP A 55 9.30 2.51 -9.70
N ASN A 56 8.92 3.78 -9.47
CA ASN A 56 9.83 4.92 -9.63
C ASN A 56 11.02 4.92 -8.66
N LEU A 57 10.97 4.19 -7.55
CA LEU A 57 12.11 4.00 -6.66
C LEU A 57 13.05 2.89 -7.14
N HIS A 58 12.47 1.84 -7.72
CA HIS A 58 13.23 0.69 -8.19
C HIS A 58 13.85 0.89 -9.57
N GLU A 59 13.27 1.77 -10.41
CA GLU A 59 13.77 2.12 -11.75
C GLU A 59 13.68 3.65 -11.95
N PRO A 60 14.46 4.45 -11.19
CA PRO A 60 14.46 5.90 -11.31
C PRO A 60 14.90 6.38 -12.70
N VAL A 61 15.86 5.68 -13.31
CA VAL A 61 16.33 5.86 -14.68
C VAL A 61 15.99 4.61 -15.48
N GLU A 62 15.52 4.76 -16.72
CA GLU A 62 15.10 3.63 -17.55
C GLU A 62 16.23 2.59 -17.69
N GLY A 63 15.93 1.35 -17.26
CA GLY A 63 16.85 0.23 -17.30
C GLY A 63 17.82 0.14 -16.11
N GLU A 64 17.83 1.11 -15.20
CA GLU A 64 18.66 1.09 -14.00
C GLU A 64 17.83 0.71 -12.77
N PHE A 65 18.03 -0.50 -12.28
CA PHE A 65 17.24 -1.07 -11.19
C PHE A 65 18.00 -1.11 -9.87
N ASN A 66 17.31 -0.79 -8.77
CA ASN A 66 17.81 -0.92 -7.42
C ASN A 66 16.81 -1.66 -6.52
N PHE A 67 17.29 -2.71 -5.82
CA PHE A 67 16.57 -3.50 -4.83
C PHE A 67 17.40 -3.68 -3.55
N GLU A 68 18.27 -2.74 -3.22
CA GLU A 68 19.19 -2.84 -2.08
C GLU A 68 18.89 -1.79 -1.01
N GLY A 69 19.40 -2.00 0.19
CA GLY A 69 19.30 -1.06 1.30
C GLY A 69 17.87 -0.80 1.76
N ALA A 70 17.41 0.43 1.68
CA ALA A 70 16.03 0.82 1.99
C ALA A 70 14.99 0.30 0.97
N LEU A 71 15.44 -0.23 -0.18
CA LEU A 71 14.61 -0.80 -1.23
C LEU A 71 14.65 -2.34 -1.25
N ASP A 72 15.26 -2.98 -0.26
CA ASP A 72 15.35 -4.44 -0.13
C ASP A 72 14.01 -5.05 0.32
N LEU A 73 13.09 -5.18 -0.64
CA LEU A 73 11.76 -5.75 -0.44
C LEU A 73 11.83 -7.21 0.04
N GLU A 74 12.80 -7.99 -0.46
CA GLU A 74 12.97 -9.40 -0.08
C GLU A 74 13.31 -9.52 1.41
N ARG A 75 14.18 -8.64 1.93
CA ARG A 75 14.49 -8.56 3.37
C ARG A 75 13.28 -8.12 4.19
N PHE A 76 12.49 -7.16 3.73
CA PHE A 76 11.25 -6.76 4.41
C PHE A 76 10.27 -7.94 4.54
N LEU A 77 10.05 -8.67 3.46
CA LEU A 77 9.20 -9.87 3.45
C LEU A 77 9.76 -10.98 4.35
N GLN A 78 11.09 -11.16 4.39
CA GLN A 78 11.73 -12.14 5.27
C GLN A 78 11.53 -11.78 6.75
N ILE A 79 11.69 -10.50 7.14
CA ILE A 79 11.42 -10.05 8.51
C ILE A 79 9.95 -10.31 8.90
N ALA A 80 9.01 -10.04 7.99
CA ALA A 80 7.60 -10.34 8.20
C ALA A 80 7.38 -11.86 8.42
N GLN A 81 8.01 -12.70 7.60
CA GLN A 81 7.94 -14.16 7.70
C GLN A 81 8.53 -14.66 9.02
N ASP A 82 9.67 -14.15 9.45
CA ASP A 82 10.33 -14.52 10.71
C ASP A 82 9.47 -14.17 11.93
N LEU A 83 8.69 -13.10 11.84
CA LEU A 83 7.68 -12.74 12.83
C LEU A 83 6.40 -13.59 12.72
N GLY A 84 6.28 -14.46 11.72
CA GLY A 84 5.10 -15.27 11.45
C GLY A 84 3.92 -14.46 10.88
N LEU A 85 4.21 -13.36 10.17
CA LEU A 85 3.24 -12.60 9.40
C LEU A 85 3.18 -13.11 7.97
N TYR A 86 1.97 -13.26 7.45
CA TYR A 86 1.73 -13.38 6.01
C TYR A 86 1.88 -12.03 5.34
N ALA A 87 1.90 -12.01 4.01
CA ALA A 87 2.04 -10.79 3.24
C ALA A 87 1.02 -10.71 2.09
N ILE A 88 0.59 -9.49 1.80
CA ILE A 88 -0.10 -9.12 0.57
C ILE A 88 0.79 -8.12 -0.15
N VAL A 89 1.16 -8.40 -1.40
CA VAL A 89 1.99 -7.50 -2.19
C VAL A 89 1.16 -6.86 -3.29
N ARG A 90 1.28 -5.56 -3.42
CA ARG A 90 0.58 -4.78 -4.43
C ARG A 90 1.60 -4.17 -5.40
N PRO A 91 2.07 -4.96 -6.40
CA PRO A 91 3.18 -4.58 -7.27
C PRO A 91 2.75 -3.71 -8.43
N SER A 92 1.48 -3.34 -8.49
CA SER A 92 0.79 -2.69 -9.60
C SER A 92 1.73 -1.82 -10.43
N PRO A 93 1.60 -1.46 -11.67
CA PRO A 93 2.47 -0.41 -12.18
C PRO A 93 2.18 0.96 -11.54
N PHE A 94 0.92 1.27 -11.24
CA PHE A 94 0.47 2.47 -10.54
C PHE A 94 -0.01 2.10 -9.13
N ILE A 95 0.47 2.81 -8.11
CA ILE A 95 0.12 2.54 -6.71
C ILE A 95 -0.77 3.62 -6.08
N CYS A 96 -0.92 4.79 -6.69
CA CYS A 96 -1.54 5.96 -6.07
C CYS A 96 -0.79 6.37 -4.80
N ALA A 97 -1.27 5.96 -3.64
CA ALA A 97 -0.63 5.99 -2.32
C ALA A 97 -0.11 7.38 -1.91
N GLU A 98 -0.64 8.46 -2.51
CA GLU A 98 -0.16 9.83 -2.30
C GLU A 98 1.37 9.93 -2.50
N TRP A 99 1.90 9.08 -3.37
CA TRP A 99 3.30 8.99 -3.76
C TRP A 99 3.54 9.77 -5.06
N GLU A 100 4.75 10.25 -5.26
CA GLU A 100 5.13 10.99 -6.46
C GLU A 100 4.75 10.21 -7.72
N PHE A 101 4.01 10.87 -8.64
CA PHE A 101 3.46 10.34 -9.87
C PHE A 101 2.74 8.98 -9.72
N GLY A 102 2.18 8.71 -8.53
CA GLY A 102 1.52 7.44 -8.21
C GLY A 102 2.45 6.23 -8.34
N GLY A 103 3.75 6.41 -8.12
CA GLY A 103 4.77 5.38 -8.19
C GLY A 103 5.28 5.07 -9.60
N LEU A 104 4.78 5.75 -10.63
CA LEU A 104 5.28 5.58 -12.00
C LEU A 104 6.59 6.36 -12.19
N PRO A 105 7.58 5.81 -12.92
CA PRO A 105 8.80 6.55 -13.23
C PRO A 105 8.55 7.74 -14.18
N ALA A 106 9.15 8.89 -13.86
CA ALA A 106 8.98 10.11 -14.65
C ALA A 106 9.49 9.96 -16.11
N TRP A 107 10.47 9.10 -16.36
CA TRP A 107 10.99 8.84 -17.71
C TRP A 107 9.92 8.29 -18.68
N LEU A 108 8.82 7.69 -18.18
CA LEU A 108 7.70 7.29 -19.02
C LEU A 108 7.09 8.47 -19.80
N LEU A 109 7.13 9.69 -19.23
CA LEU A 109 6.62 10.91 -19.86
C LEU A 109 7.48 11.37 -21.05
N THR A 110 8.68 10.84 -21.22
CA THR A 110 9.55 11.14 -22.38
C THR A 110 9.19 10.31 -23.61
N LYS A 111 8.26 9.36 -23.48
CA LYS A 111 7.88 8.41 -24.52
C LYS A 111 6.52 8.77 -25.11
N ASP A 112 6.34 8.45 -26.38
CA ASP A 112 5.03 8.54 -27.04
C ASP A 112 4.21 7.28 -26.69
N MET A 113 3.61 7.29 -25.50
CA MET A 113 2.76 6.19 -25.01
C MET A 113 1.67 6.74 -24.09
N ARG A 114 0.55 6.03 -24.03
CA ARG A 114 -0.50 6.29 -23.04
C ARG A 114 -0.31 5.40 -21.83
N ILE A 115 0.07 6.00 -20.70
CA ILE A 115 0.19 5.27 -19.41
C ILE A 115 -1.16 4.76 -18.93
N ARG A 116 -1.14 3.72 -18.07
CA ARG A 116 -2.32 3.05 -17.49
C ARG A 116 -3.37 2.70 -18.55
N SER A 117 -2.93 2.10 -19.64
CA SER A 117 -3.79 1.69 -20.76
C SER A 117 -3.22 0.45 -21.47
N SER A 118 -3.98 -0.10 -22.39
CA SER A 118 -3.53 -1.20 -23.28
C SER A 118 -2.57 -0.76 -24.39
N ASP A 119 -1.97 0.43 -24.31
CA ASP A 119 -0.92 0.88 -25.22
C ASP A 119 0.25 -0.13 -25.18
N PRO A 120 0.64 -0.70 -26.36
CA PRO A 120 1.68 -1.72 -26.40
C PRO A 120 3.02 -1.29 -25.82
N SER A 121 3.40 0.00 -26.00
CA SER A 121 4.66 0.53 -25.49
C SER A 121 4.66 0.62 -23.96
N TYR A 122 3.49 0.96 -23.38
CA TYR A 122 3.34 0.98 -21.93
C TYR A 122 3.35 -0.45 -21.34
N ILE A 123 2.61 -1.38 -21.97
CA ILE A 123 2.60 -2.79 -21.54
C ILE A 123 4.00 -3.40 -21.63
N GLU A 124 4.79 -3.06 -22.66
CA GLU A 124 6.18 -3.50 -22.78
C GLU A 124 7.05 -2.92 -21.66
N ALA A 125 6.90 -1.63 -21.32
CA ALA A 125 7.63 -1.02 -20.22
C ALA A 125 7.31 -1.69 -18.87
N VAL A 126 6.02 -1.94 -18.59
CA VAL A 126 5.60 -2.70 -17.39
C VAL A 126 6.17 -4.13 -17.42
N GLY A 127 6.21 -4.76 -18.60
CA GLY A 127 6.80 -6.08 -18.79
C GLY A 127 8.27 -6.12 -18.37
N ARG A 128 9.08 -5.14 -18.80
CA ARG A 128 10.51 -5.04 -18.40
C ARG A 128 10.67 -4.82 -16.88
N TYR A 129 9.84 -3.99 -16.28
CA TYR A 129 9.82 -3.82 -14.83
C TYR A 129 9.49 -5.13 -14.10
N TYR A 130 8.47 -5.83 -14.56
CA TYR A 130 8.07 -7.11 -13.97
C TYR A 130 9.11 -8.23 -14.20
N ASP A 131 9.92 -8.16 -15.26
CA ASP A 131 11.07 -9.07 -15.47
C ASP A 131 12.12 -8.94 -14.35
N GLN A 132 12.20 -7.79 -13.69
CA GLN A 132 13.11 -7.55 -12.57
C GLN A 132 12.48 -7.79 -11.21
N LEU A 133 11.22 -7.38 -11.03
CA LEU A 133 10.53 -7.45 -9.75
C LEU A 133 10.03 -8.87 -9.44
N LEU A 134 9.26 -9.47 -10.36
CA LEU A 134 8.50 -10.68 -10.06
C LEU A 134 9.38 -11.90 -9.72
N PRO A 135 10.54 -12.13 -10.37
CA PRO A 135 11.45 -13.21 -9.97
C PRO A 135 11.94 -13.12 -8.52
N ARG A 136 11.99 -11.90 -7.94
CA ARG A 136 12.36 -11.68 -6.53
C ARG A 136 11.22 -12.05 -5.58
N LEU A 137 9.97 -11.91 -6.01
CA LEU A 137 8.78 -12.23 -5.21
C LEU A 137 8.41 -13.72 -5.23
N ILE A 138 8.75 -14.44 -6.31
CA ILE A 138 8.43 -15.87 -6.46
C ILE A 138 8.92 -16.73 -5.28
N PRO A 139 10.16 -16.60 -4.77
CA PRO A 139 10.60 -17.37 -3.59
C PRO A 139 9.79 -17.10 -2.34
N HIS A 140 9.15 -15.93 -2.25
CA HIS A 140 8.33 -15.52 -1.12
C HIS A 140 6.85 -15.91 -1.26
N LEU A 141 6.43 -16.53 -2.36
CA LEU A 141 5.08 -17.07 -2.49
C LEU A 141 4.85 -18.19 -1.45
N LEU A 142 3.65 -18.24 -0.90
CA LEU A 142 3.33 -19.15 0.20
C LEU A 142 3.55 -20.62 -0.16
N ASP A 143 3.20 -21.02 -1.38
CA ASP A 143 3.40 -22.40 -1.86
C ASP A 143 4.86 -22.75 -2.17
N LYS A 144 5.75 -21.76 -2.26
CA LYS A 144 7.21 -21.92 -2.34
C LYS A 144 7.91 -21.92 -0.98
N GLY A 145 7.14 -21.77 0.10
CA GLY A 145 7.68 -21.72 1.47
C GLY A 145 7.85 -20.31 2.03
N GLY A 146 7.44 -19.30 1.29
CA GLY A 146 7.40 -17.90 1.73
C GLY A 146 6.10 -17.55 2.47
N ASN A 147 5.72 -16.29 2.45
CA ASN A 147 4.60 -15.75 3.21
C ASN A 147 3.58 -14.95 2.38
N ILE A 148 3.79 -14.74 1.07
CA ILE A 148 2.85 -14.00 0.22
C ILE A 148 1.60 -14.84 -0.04
N LEU A 149 0.44 -14.34 0.42
CA LEU A 149 -0.88 -14.97 0.22
C LEU A 149 -1.45 -14.68 -1.17
N MET A 150 -1.44 -13.42 -1.57
CA MET A 150 -2.06 -12.94 -2.81
C MET A 150 -1.42 -11.63 -3.27
N MET A 151 -1.62 -11.30 -4.55
CA MET A 151 -1.07 -10.09 -5.17
C MET A 151 -2.14 -9.31 -5.95
N GLN A 152 -2.03 -7.98 -5.95
CA GLN A 152 -2.98 -7.11 -6.63
C GLN A 152 -2.60 -6.88 -8.09
N VAL A 153 -3.62 -6.76 -8.93
CA VAL A 153 -3.55 -6.30 -10.33
C VAL A 153 -4.00 -4.85 -10.37
N GLU A 154 -3.11 -3.94 -10.74
CA GLU A 154 -3.35 -2.49 -10.81
C GLU A 154 -3.79 -1.88 -9.47
N ASN A 155 -4.28 -0.66 -9.44
CA ASN A 155 -4.86 -0.03 -8.24
C ASN A 155 -5.97 0.95 -8.60
N GLU A 156 -7.16 0.72 -8.00
CA GLU A 156 -8.35 1.58 -8.12
C GLU A 156 -8.63 2.00 -9.58
N TYR A 157 -8.42 1.06 -10.49
CA TYR A 157 -8.52 1.37 -11.92
C TYR A 157 -9.91 1.85 -12.33
N GLY A 158 -10.96 1.42 -11.62
CA GLY A 158 -12.32 1.85 -11.87
C GLY A 158 -12.61 3.32 -11.59
N SER A 159 -11.73 3.99 -10.83
CA SER A 159 -11.77 5.44 -10.63
C SER A 159 -10.99 6.21 -11.69
N TYR A 160 -10.19 5.51 -12.52
CA TYR A 160 -9.36 6.10 -13.57
C TYR A 160 -9.86 5.77 -14.99
N GLY A 161 -10.28 4.54 -15.23
CA GLY A 161 -10.65 4.06 -16.54
C GLY A 161 -11.49 2.78 -16.52
N GLU A 162 -11.77 2.24 -17.72
CA GLU A 162 -12.56 1.03 -17.90
C GLU A 162 -11.96 0.06 -18.94
N ASP A 163 -10.66 0.23 -19.27
CA ASP A 163 -9.96 -0.62 -20.24
C ASP A 163 -9.65 -2.01 -19.63
N LYS A 164 -10.60 -2.93 -19.79
CA LYS A 164 -10.43 -4.33 -19.35
C LYS A 164 -9.30 -5.06 -20.07
N SER A 165 -8.93 -4.63 -21.29
CA SER A 165 -7.81 -5.21 -22.04
C SER A 165 -6.49 -4.90 -21.34
N TYR A 166 -6.37 -3.69 -20.78
CA TYR A 166 -5.24 -3.29 -19.96
C TYR A 166 -5.13 -4.15 -18.71
N LEU A 167 -6.19 -4.27 -17.91
CA LEU A 167 -6.18 -5.09 -16.70
C LEU A 167 -5.83 -6.56 -16.99
N ARG A 168 -6.36 -7.12 -18.08
CA ARG A 168 -6.02 -8.48 -18.54
C ARG A 168 -4.55 -8.59 -18.95
N ALA A 169 -3.99 -7.54 -19.58
CA ALA A 169 -2.58 -7.52 -19.95
C ALA A 169 -1.68 -7.52 -18.71
N ILE A 170 -1.99 -6.70 -17.69
CA ILE A 170 -1.24 -6.71 -16.42
C ILE A 170 -1.32 -8.08 -15.73
N ARG A 171 -2.52 -8.64 -15.57
CA ARG A 171 -2.71 -10.00 -15.05
C ARG A 171 -1.86 -11.02 -15.80
N LYS A 172 -1.93 -11.01 -17.12
CA LYS A 172 -1.18 -11.92 -17.98
C LYS A 172 0.32 -11.78 -17.81
N LEU A 173 0.84 -10.56 -17.71
CA LEU A 173 2.25 -10.31 -17.44
C LEU A 173 2.73 -10.95 -16.11
N MET A 174 1.88 -10.93 -15.08
CA MET A 174 2.18 -11.56 -13.80
C MET A 174 2.17 -13.09 -13.91
N GLU A 175 1.10 -13.66 -14.51
CA GLU A 175 0.95 -15.11 -14.67
C GLU A 175 2.04 -15.73 -15.55
N GLU A 176 2.40 -15.09 -16.67
CA GLU A 176 3.47 -15.53 -17.57
C GLU A 176 4.87 -15.51 -16.92
N ARG A 177 5.05 -14.72 -15.87
CA ARG A 177 6.29 -14.65 -15.08
C ARG A 177 6.29 -15.53 -13.84
N GLY A 178 5.30 -16.43 -13.74
CA GLY A 178 5.29 -17.47 -12.71
C GLY A 178 4.63 -17.06 -11.39
N ILE A 179 3.84 -15.98 -11.37
CA ILE A 179 2.98 -15.68 -10.23
C ILE A 179 1.77 -16.60 -10.28
N ASP A 180 1.72 -17.56 -9.37
CA ASP A 180 0.68 -18.61 -9.28
C ASP A 180 -0.17 -18.50 -7.99
N CYS A 181 0.09 -17.48 -7.13
CA CYS A 181 -0.80 -17.16 -6.02
C CYS A 181 -2.10 -16.50 -6.51
N PRO A 182 -3.18 -16.48 -5.69
CA PRO A 182 -4.38 -15.74 -6.01
C PRO A 182 -4.09 -14.26 -6.35
N LEU A 183 -4.67 -13.80 -7.45
CA LEU A 183 -4.64 -12.39 -7.85
C LEU A 183 -5.99 -11.74 -7.55
N PHE A 184 -5.98 -10.42 -7.31
CA PHE A 184 -7.19 -9.65 -7.03
C PHE A 184 -7.13 -8.23 -7.58
N THR A 185 -8.28 -7.57 -7.70
CA THR A 185 -8.42 -6.13 -7.92
C THR A 185 -9.02 -5.45 -6.71
N SER A 186 -8.77 -4.16 -6.53
CA SER A 186 -9.31 -3.36 -5.45
C SER A 186 -9.78 -2.01 -5.96
N ASP A 187 -11.02 -1.65 -5.64
CA ASP A 187 -11.67 -0.40 -6.06
C ASP A 187 -12.60 0.12 -4.95
N GLY A 188 -13.07 1.36 -5.08
CA GLY A 188 -14.19 1.82 -4.26
C GLY A 188 -15.40 0.88 -4.43
N PRO A 189 -16.18 0.60 -3.36
CA PRO A 189 -17.24 -0.41 -3.37
C PRO A 189 -18.50 0.03 -4.12
N TRP A 190 -18.42 1.08 -4.92
CA TRP A 190 -19.53 1.58 -5.71
C TRP A 190 -19.67 0.83 -7.02
N ARG A 191 -20.90 0.57 -7.43
CA ARG A 191 -21.19 -0.21 -8.64
C ARG A 191 -20.44 0.27 -9.89
N ALA A 192 -20.27 1.59 -10.07
CA ALA A 192 -19.58 2.13 -11.23
C ALA A 192 -18.09 1.77 -11.24
N THR A 193 -17.41 1.94 -10.12
CA THR A 193 -15.98 1.62 -9.98
C THR A 193 -15.73 0.12 -10.03
N LEU A 194 -16.54 -0.69 -9.33
CA LEU A 194 -16.47 -2.15 -9.39
C LEU A 194 -16.67 -2.67 -10.82
N LYS A 195 -17.66 -2.14 -11.55
CA LYS A 195 -17.89 -2.51 -12.94
C LYS A 195 -16.72 -2.15 -13.86
N ALA A 196 -16.13 -0.96 -13.67
CA ALA A 196 -15.06 -0.47 -14.52
C ALA A 196 -13.69 -1.09 -14.18
N GLY A 197 -13.34 -1.24 -12.89
CA GLY A 197 -12.00 -1.58 -12.43
C GLY A 197 -11.74 -3.06 -12.16
N THR A 198 -12.76 -3.93 -12.18
CA THR A 198 -12.57 -5.34 -11.81
C THR A 198 -12.50 -6.27 -13.04
N LEU A 199 -12.00 -7.48 -12.84
CA LEU A 199 -12.07 -8.59 -13.79
C LEU A 199 -12.93 -9.74 -13.23
N ILE A 200 -14.08 -9.41 -12.63
CA ILE A 200 -15.00 -10.39 -12.04
C ILE A 200 -15.50 -11.41 -13.05
N GLU A 201 -15.67 -11.01 -14.31
CA GLU A 201 -16.07 -11.88 -15.42
C GLU A 201 -14.98 -12.91 -15.79
N ASP A 202 -13.72 -12.59 -15.47
CA ASP A 202 -12.57 -13.48 -15.69
C ASP A 202 -12.20 -14.26 -14.41
N ASP A 203 -13.10 -14.34 -13.44
CA ASP A 203 -12.94 -15.05 -12.17
C ASP A 203 -11.80 -14.53 -11.29
N LEU A 204 -11.47 -13.24 -11.42
CA LEU A 204 -10.48 -12.59 -10.57
C LEU A 204 -11.14 -12.02 -9.31
N PHE A 205 -10.58 -12.33 -8.13
CA PHE A 205 -11.12 -11.90 -6.85
C PHE A 205 -11.20 -10.36 -6.75
N VAL A 206 -12.23 -9.87 -6.08
CA VAL A 206 -12.52 -8.44 -5.94
C VAL A 206 -12.57 -8.03 -4.48
N THR A 207 -11.87 -6.95 -4.13
CA THR A 207 -11.89 -6.32 -2.81
C THR A 207 -12.39 -4.88 -2.90
N GLY A 208 -12.75 -4.28 -1.76
CA GLY A 208 -13.23 -2.90 -1.71
C GLY A 208 -12.36 -1.99 -0.86
N ASN A 209 -12.34 -0.68 -1.17
CA ASN A 209 -11.63 0.34 -0.42
C ASN A 209 -12.63 1.34 0.19
N PHE A 210 -12.64 1.47 1.50
CA PHE A 210 -13.50 2.41 2.24
C PHE A 210 -13.04 2.60 3.69
N GLY A 211 -13.34 3.73 4.33
CA GLY A 211 -12.92 4.01 5.71
C GLY A 211 -14.06 4.00 6.74
N SER A 212 -15.30 3.74 6.35
CA SER A 212 -16.45 3.75 7.25
C SER A 212 -17.65 3.03 6.64
N LYS A 213 -18.77 2.89 7.41
CA LYS A 213 -20.04 2.32 6.94
C LYS A 213 -19.88 0.92 6.33
N ALA A 214 -19.12 0.05 7.02
CA ALA A 214 -18.82 -1.29 6.55
C ALA A 214 -20.07 -2.10 6.14
N PRO A 215 -21.18 -2.10 6.90
CA PRO A 215 -22.39 -2.82 6.50
C PRO A 215 -22.94 -2.39 5.14
N TYR A 216 -22.96 -1.08 4.87
CA TYR A 216 -23.43 -0.57 3.58
C TYR A 216 -22.45 -0.91 2.44
N ASN A 217 -21.18 -0.67 2.63
CA ASN A 217 -20.18 -0.91 1.58
C ASN A 217 -20.06 -2.40 1.25
N PHE A 218 -20.08 -3.27 2.24
CA PHE A 218 -20.10 -4.69 2.04
C PHE A 218 -21.40 -5.20 1.39
N SER A 219 -22.56 -4.60 1.70
CA SER A 219 -23.78 -4.96 0.98
C SER A 219 -23.70 -4.63 -0.52
N GLN A 220 -23.07 -3.49 -0.88
CA GLN A 220 -22.86 -3.13 -2.30
C GLN A 220 -21.93 -4.12 -3.01
N MET A 221 -20.86 -4.57 -2.34
CA MET A 221 -19.98 -5.61 -2.87
C MET A 221 -20.71 -6.95 -3.01
N GLN A 222 -21.48 -7.35 -2.00
CA GLN A 222 -22.24 -8.61 -2.03
C GLN A 222 -23.27 -8.61 -3.16
N GLU A 223 -24.03 -7.53 -3.34
CA GLU A 223 -24.96 -7.36 -4.45
C GLU A 223 -24.23 -7.52 -5.81
N PHE A 224 -23.06 -6.90 -5.94
CA PHE A 224 -22.23 -7.02 -7.14
C PHE A 224 -21.74 -8.46 -7.37
N PHE A 225 -21.34 -9.17 -6.31
CA PHE A 225 -20.94 -10.58 -6.38
C PHE A 225 -22.11 -11.46 -6.78
N ASP A 226 -23.29 -11.28 -6.18
CA ASP A 226 -24.49 -12.06 -6.47
C ASP A 226 -24.96 -11.91 -7.91
N GLU A 227 -24.90 -10.68 -8.48
CA GLU A 227 -25.18 -10.42 -9.89
C GLU A 227 -24.28 -11.19 -10.86
N HIS A 228 -23.04 -11.50 -10.44
CA HIS A 228 -22.07 -12.26 -11.23
C HIS A 228 -21.98 -13.73 -10.81
N GLY A 229 -22.88 -14.18 -9.93
CA GLY A 229 -22.91 -15.58 -9.45
C GLY A 229 -21.71 -15.97 -8.61
N LYS A 230 -21.05 -15.00 -7.95
CA LYS A 230 -19.91 -15.24 -7.08
C LYS A 230 -20.35 -15.35 -5.62
N LYS A 231 -19.68 -16.27 -4.89
CA LYS A 231 -19.86 -16.44 -3.45
C LYS A 231 -18.48 -16.26 -2.78
N TRP A 232 -17.93 -15.07 -2.88
CA TRP A 232 -16.61 -14.76 -2.35
C TRP A 232 -16.68 -14.13 -0.96
N PRO A 233 -15.62 -14.27 -0.15
CA PRO A 233 -15.51 -13.56 1.10
C PRO A 233 -15.43 -12.05 0.87
N LEU A 234 -15.92 -11.29 1.84
CA LEU A 234 -15.82 -9.84 1.83
C LEU A 234 -14.47 -9.40 2.41
N MET A 235 -13.83 -8.45 1.76
CA MET A 235 -12.57 -7.86 2.26
C MET A 235 -12.50 -6.37 1.94
N CYS A 236 -12.18 -5.59 2.97
CA CYS A 236 -11.77 -4.20 2.81
C CYS A 236 -10.25 -4.17 2.66
N MET A 237 -9.76 -3.84 1.44
CA MET A 237 -8.34 -3.86 1.13
C MET A 237 -7.65 -2.55 1.49
N GLU A 238 -8.37 -1.46 1.56
CA GLU A 238 -7.93 -0.22 2.18
C GLU A 238 -9.02 0.26 3.13
N PHE A 239 -8.84 -0.03 4.41
CA PHE A 239 -9.68 0.57 5.43
C PHE A 239 -9.01 1.87 5.91
N TRP A 240 -9.47 3.00 5.40
CA TRP A 240 -8.90 4.31 5.69
C TRP A 240 -9.14 4.69 7.14
N ASP A 241 -8.15 4.45 7.99
CA ASP A 241 -8.19 4.67 9.44
C ASP A 241 -7.79 6.10 9.85
N GLY A 242 -7.25 6.86 8.93
CA GLY A 242 -6.92 8.27 8.98
C GLY A 242 -7.04 8.90 7.60
N TRP A 243 -6.20 9.88 7.30
CA TRP A 243 -6.10 10.49 5.98
C TRP A 243 -4.77 11.21 5.81
N PHE A 244 -4.36 11.40 4.57
CA PHE A 244 -3.17 12.19 4.23
C PHE A 244 -3.42 13.69 4.34
N ASN A 245 -2.36 14.46 4.53
CA ASN A 245 -2.40 15.89 4.73
C ASN A 245 -1.82 16.65 3.52
N ARG A 246 -2.35 17.84 3.26
CA ARG A 246 -1.93 18.74 2.20
C ARG A 246 -1.41 20.05 2.78
N TRP A 247 -0.50 20.69 2.05
CA TRP A 247 -0.05 22.03 2.39
C TRP A 247 -1.23 23.01 2.48
N LYS A 248 -1.21 23.84 3.55
CA LYS A 248 -2.22 24.87 3.83
C LYS A 248 -3.64 24.35 4.15
N GLU A 249 -3.83 23.06 4.29
CA GLU A 249 -5.08 22.48 4.80
C GLU A 249 -4.91 22.07 6.29
N PRO A 250 -5.99 22.02 7.08
CA PRO A 250 -5.95 21.50 8.45
C PRO A 250 -5.49 20.04 8.47
N ILE A 251 -4.72 19.67 9.49
CA ILE A 251 -4.35 18.27 9.74
C ILE A 251 -5.61 17.49 10.08
N ILE A 252 -5.80 16.37 9.39
CA ILE A 252 -6.95 15.49 9.57
C ILE A 252 -6.67 14.51 10.71
N THR A 253 -7.63 14.35 11.60
CA THR A 253 -7.58 13.37 12.69
C THR A 253 -8.90 12.63 12.82
N ARG A 254 -8.87 11.39 13.31
CA ARG A 254 -10.03 10.53 13.52
C ARG A 254 -10.08 10.07 14.97
N ASP A 255 -11.26 10.09 15.58
CA ASP A 255 -11.44 9.67 16.98
C ASP A 255 -11.06 8.19 17.19
N PRO A 256 -10.21 7.86 18.17
CA PRO A 256 -9.73 6.50 18.39
C PRO A 256 -10.84 5.49 18.70
N LYS A 257 -11.88 5.90 19.42
CA LYS A 257 -12.99 5.01 19.79
C LYS A 257 -13.89 4.75 18.58
N GLU A 258 -14.20 5.79 17.82
CA GLU A 258 -14.99 5.68 16.59
C GLU A 258 -14.27 4.77 15.58
N LEU A 259 -12.95 4.92 15.45
CA LEU A 259 -12.14 4.03 14.60
C LEU A 259 -12.23 2.57 15.08
N ALA A 260 -12.04 2.30 16.37
CA ALA A 260 -12.11 0.94 16.90
C ALA A 260 -13.49 0.30 16.68
N ASP A 261 -14.58 1.08 16.84
CA ASP A 261 -15.93 0.61 16.55
C ASP A 261 -16.11 0.31 15.05
N ALA A 262 -15.58 1.16 14.16
CA ALA A 262 -15.64 0.95 12.71
C ALA A 262 -14.80 -0.26 12.24
N VAL A 263 -13.63 -0.49 12.82
CA VAL A 263 -12.81 -1.71 12.58
C VAL A 263 -13.59 -2.96 13.01
N ARG A 264 -14.27 -2.92 14.15
CA ARG A 264 -15.12 -4.04 14.61
C ARG A 264 -16.21 -4.34 13.60
N GLU A 265 -16.92 -3.33 13.08
CA GLU A 265 -17.98 -3.51 12.07
C GLU A 265 -17.46 -4.23 10.81
N VAL A 266 -16.23 -3.94 10.37
CA VAL A 266 -15.60 -4.66 9.25
C VAL A 266 -15.33 -6.11 9.63
N LEU A 267 -14.71 -6.35 10.79
CA LEU A 267 -14.29 -7.68 11.21
C LEU A 267 -15.46 -8.62 11.52
N GLU A 268 -16.61 -8.09 11.90
CA GLU A 268 -17.84 -8.87 12.10
C GLU A 268 -18.39 -9.45 10.77
N GLN A 269 -18.02 -8.88 9.62
CA GLN A 269 -18.56 -9.24 8.31
C GLN A 269 -17.52 -9.80 7.34
N GLY A 270 -16.24 -9.44 7.49
CA GLY A 270 -15.20 -9.80 6.52
C GLY A 270 -13.80 -9.66 7.07
N SER A 271 -12.85 -9.55 6.16
CA SER A 271 -11.43 -9.31 6.41
C SER A 271 -11.06 -7.86 6.19
N ILE A 272 -9.95 -7.42 6.77
CA ILE A 272 -9.50 -6.03 6.77
C ILE A 272 -8.02 -5.91 6.40
N ASN A 273 -7.68 -4.82 5.73
CA ASN A 273 -6.33 -4.26 5.71
C ASN A 273 -6.41 -2.80 6.17
N LEU A 274 -5.83 -2.50 7.33
CA LEU A 274 -5.76 -1.12 7.85
C LEU A 274 -4.85 -0.28 6.96
N TYR A 275 -5.36 0.80 6.45
CA TYR A 275 -4.62 1.74 5.61
C TYR A 275 -4.63 3.13 6.27
N MET A 276 -3.57 3.58 6.93
CA MET A 276 -2.26 2.91 7.11
C MET A 276 -2.11 2.35 8.53
N PHE A 277 -1.48 1.19 8.68
CA PHE A 277 -1.03 0.77 10.00
C PHE A 277 0.16 1.61 10.49
N HIS A 278 1.14 1.84 9.62
CA HIS A 278 2.24 2.79 9.80
C HIS A 278 2.43 3.58 8.50
N GLY A 279 2.09 4.85 8.53
CA GLY A 279 2.20 5.72 7.36
C GLY A 279 3.65 6.01 6.97
N GLY A 280 4.45 6.49 7.92
CA GLY A 280 5.86 6.83 7.72
C GLY A 280 6.08 8.17 7.03
N THR A 281 7.14 8.27 6.25
CA THR A 281 7.62 9.51 5.64
C THR A 281 7.79 9.37 4.13
N ASN A 282 7.36 10.36 3.37
CA ASN A 282 7.68 10.48 1.95
C ASN A 282 9.09 11.08 1.83
N PHE A 283 10.13 10.26 1.96
CA PHE A 283 11.51 10.71 1.92
C PHE A 283 11.86 11.43 0.61
N GLY A 284 12.78 12.36 0.67
CA GLY A 284 13.14 13.20 -0.46
C GLY A 284 11.94 14.07 -0.91
N PHE A 285 11.66 14.04 -2.19
CA PHE A 285 10.55 14.78 -2.81
C PHE A 285 9.47 13.82 -3.35
N MET A 286 9.28 12.69 -2.68
CA MET A 286 8.35 11.63 -3.12
C MET A 286 6.90 11.83 -2.64
N ASN A 287 6.60 12.92 -1.96
CA ASN A 287 5.21 13.30 -1.66
C ASN A 287 4.45 13.64 -2.94
N GLY A 288 3.28 13.05 -3.09
CA GLY A 288 2.43 13.26 -4.27
C GLY A 288 1.73 14.62 -4.29
N CYS A 289 0.94 14.82 -5.33
CA CYS A 289 0.10 15.98 -5.50
C CYS A 289 -1.30 15.56 -5.95
N SER A 290 -2.32 15.98 -5.22
CA SER A 290 -3.72 15.86 -5.66
C SER A 290 -4.10 17.07 -6.52
N ALA A 291 -5.21 16.98 -7.25
CA ALA A 291 -5.78 18.08 -7.98
C ALA A 291 -7.24 18.32 -7.58
N ARG A 292 -7.65 19.58 -7.57
CA ARG A 292 -9.05 20.00 -7.43
C ARG A 292 -9.39 20.95 -8.56
N GLY A 293 -9.93 20.43 -9.65
CA GLY A 293 -10.06 21.17 -10.90
C GLY A 293 -8.69 21.54 -11.47
N THR A 294 -8.36 22.82 -11.51
CA THR A 294 -7.07 23.37 -11.99
C THR A 294 -6.11 23.70 -10.84
N LEU A 295 -6.48 23.41 -9.59
CA LEU A 295 -5.66 23.70 -8.43
C LEU A 295 -4.86 22.48 -8.03
N ASP A 296 -3.54 22.62 -8.01
CA ASP A 296 -2.63 21.61 -7.46
C ASP A 296 -2.64 21.68 -5.94
N LEU A 297 -2.71 20.51 -5.31
CA LEU A 297 -2.81 20.32 -3.86
C LEU A 297 -1.67 19.39 -3.41
N PRO A 298 -0.42 19.93 -3.30
CA PRO A 298 0.72 19.14 -2.90
C PRO A 298 0.56 18.62 -1.47
N GLN A 299 0.93 17.37 -1.26
CA GLN A 299 0.92 16.74 0.04
C GLN A 299 2.19 17.13 0.81
N VAL A 300 2.12 16.99 2.13
CA VAL A 300 3.28 17.22 3.01
C VAL A 300 4.20 16.00 2.99
N THR A 301 5.46 16.20 3.40
CA THR A 301 6.47 15.11 3.46
C THR A 301 6.08 14.02 4.45
N SER A 302 5.52 14.39 5.61
CA SER A 302 4.99 13.41 6.56
C SER A 302 3.81 12.65 5.97
N TYR A 303 3.88 11.33 5.98
CA TYR A 303 2.75 10.45 5.69
C TYR A 303 2.24 9.81 6.98
N ASP A 304 2.25 10.58 8.07
CA ASP A 304 1.73 10.14 9.37
C ASP A 304 0.34 9.50 9.27
N TYR A 305 -0.52 10.04 8.39
CA TYR A 305 -1.84 9.52 8.04
C TYR A 305 -2.81 9.50 9.24
N ASP A 306 -2.40 10.01 10.42
CA ASP A 306 -3.11 9.76 11.67
C ASP A 306 -3.30 8.24 11.91
N ALA A 307 -2.27 7.45 11.59
CA ALA A 307 -2.29 5.99 11.58
C ALA A 307 -2.28 5.37 12.99
N LEU A 308 -2.27 4.03 13.08
CA LEU A 308 -2.19 3.32 14.35
C LEU A 308 -0.80 3.44 15.00
N LEU A 309 0.26 3.51 14.19
CA LEU A 309 1.58 3.94 14.65
C LEU A 309 1.82 5.38 14.19
N ASP A 310 2.45 6.19 15.04
CA ASP A 310 2.92 7.52 14.63
C ASP A 310 4.08 7.42 13.62
N GLU A 311 4.54 8.56 13.10
CA GLU A 311 5.60 8.59 12.09
C GLU A 311 6.92 7.97 12.57
N GLU A 312 7.17 7.96 13.88
CA GLU A 312 8.34 7.30 14.49
C GLU A 312 8.14 5.78 14.65
N GLY A 313 6.89 5.29 14.58
CA GLY A 313 6.52 3.90 14.76
C GLY A 313 6.02 3.53 16.16
N ASN A 314 5.73 4.52 17.02
CA ASN A 314 5.17 4.28 18.34
C ASN A 314 3.64 4.08 18.29
N PRO A 315 3.09 3.18 19.13
CA PRO A 315 1.66 2.99 19.27
C PRO A 315 0.92 4.26 19.71
N THR A 316 -0.09 4.65 18.93
CA THR A 316 -0.94 5.82 19.20
C THR A 316 -2.16 5.45 20.08
N ALA A 317 -2.95 6.46 20.43
CA ALA A 317 -4.24 6.23 21.09
C ALA A 317 -5.19 5.35 20.26
N LYS A 318 -5.11 5.42 18.93
CA LYS A 318 -5.87 4.55 18.00
C LYS A 318 -5.41 3.10 18.10
N TYR A 319 -4.10 2.86 18.12
CA TYR A 319 -3.55 1.53 18.33
C TYR A 319 -4.10 0.90 19.62
N LEU A 320 -4.04 1.65 20.73
CA LEU A 320 -4.52 1.17 22.02
C LEU A 320 -6.04 0.92 22.04
N ALA A 321 -6.81 1.76 21.35
CA ALA A 321 -8.26 1.57 21.23
C ALA A 321 -8.60 0.31 20.42
N VAL A 322 -7.95 0.09 19.28
CA VAL A 322 -8.12 -1.11 18.46
C VAL A 322 -7.63 -2.35 19.21
N LYS A 323 -6.48 -2.28 19.90
CA LYS A 323 -5.97 -3.38 20.74
C LYS A 323 -6.99 -3.81 21.78
N LYS A 324 -7.59 -2.86 22.50
CA LYS A 324 -8.64 -3.12 23.49
C LYS A 324 -9.89 -3.73 22.85
N MET A 325 -10.31 -3.22 21.69
CA MET A 325 -11.45 -3.73 20.94
C MET A 325 -11.19 -5.20 20.52
N MET A 326 -10.01 -5.49 19.95
CA MET A 326 -9.61 -6.85 19.57
C MET A 326 -9.63 -7.81 20.77
N ALA A 327 -9.04 -7.43 21.90
CA ALA A 327 -9.05 -8.25 23.12
C ALA A 327 -10.47 -8.57 23.63
N THR A 328 -11.41 -7.65 23.40
CA THR A 328 -12.79 -7.77 23.90
C THR A 328 -13.67 -8.61 22.97
N HIS A 329 -13.55 -8.41 21.66
CA HIS A 329 -14.48 -8.97 20.66
C HIS A 329 -13.90 -10.12 19.83
N PHE A 330 -12.56 -10.21 19.75
CA PHE A 330 -11.85 -11.23 18.95
C PHE A 330 -10.70 -11.85 19.76
N PRO A 331 -10.98 -12.43 20.96
CA PRO A 331 -9.94 -12.93 21.87
C PRO A 331 -9.17 -14.14 21.32
N GLU A 332 -9.64 -14.76 20.24
CA GLU A 332 -8.96 -15.85 19.54
C GLU A 332 -7.68 -15.39 18.81
N TYR A 333 -7.49 -14.08 18.61
CA TYR A 333 -6.28 -13.53 18.03
C TYR A 333 -5.36 -13.02 19.14
N PRO A 334 -4.28 -13.76 19.47
CA PRO A 334 -3.42 -13.43 20.60
C PRO A 334 -2.66 -12.12 20.38
N GLN A 335 -2.64 -11.31 21.41
CA GLN A 335 -1.93 -10.03 21.43
C GLN A 335 -0.64 -10.15 22.22
N LEU A 336 0.34 -9.29 21.87
CA LEU A 336 1.60 -9.12 22.58
C LEU A 336 1.71 -7.69 23.13
N GLU A 337 2.68 -7.46 24.01
CA GLU A 337 3.01 -6.09 24.41
C GLU A 337 3.69 -5.36 23.24
N PRO A 338 3.25 -4.14 22.91
CA PRO A 338 3.86 -3.38 21.83
C PRO A 338 5.25 -2.87 22.23
N LEU A 339 6.08 -2.64 21.23
CA LEU A 339 7.36 -1.98 21.38
C LEU A 339 7.19 -0.46 21.25
N TYR A 340 7.96 0.26 22.05
CA TYR A 340 8.08 1.71 21.98
C TYR A 340 9.54 2.10 21.75
N LYS A 341 9.76 3.13 20.96
CA LYS A 341 11.06 3.78 20.84
C LYS A 341 11.24 4.79 21.97
N GLU A 342 12.46 4.88 22.45
CA GLU A 342 12.81 5.91 23.44
C GLU A 342 12.95 7.27 22.74
N SER A 343 12.30 8.28 23.28
CA SER A 343 12.46 9.67 22.84
C SER A 343 13.46 10.39 23.72
N MET A 344 14.31 11.22 23.12
CA MET A 344 15.25 12.08 23.83
C MET A 344 14.73 13.52 23.84
N GLU A 345 14.53 14.08 25.01
CA GLU A 345 14.25 15.49 25.16
C GLU A 345 15.56 16.27 25.00
N MET A 346 15.57 17.28 24.16
CA MET A 346 16.71 18.15 23.94
C MET A 346 16.40 19.56 24.44
N ASP A 347 17.38 20.15 25.13
CA ASP A 347 17.33 21.56 25.50
C ASP A 347 17.34 22.48 24.26
N SER A 348 16.92 23.74 24.47
CA SER A 348 16.95 24.74 23.41
C SER A 348 18.36 24.93 22.86
N ILE A 349 18.51 24.79 21.55
CA ILE A 349 19.76 25.04 20.84
C ILE A 349 19.73 26.44 20.25
N SER A 350 20.70 27.27 20.60
CA SER A 350 20.90 28.60 20.01
C SER A 350 21.68 28.46 18.70
N LEU A 351 21.10 28.89 17.58
CA LEU A 351 21.81 28.96 16.32
C LEU A 351 22.76 30.14 16.31
N ALA A 352 24.08 29.90 16.25
CA ALA A 352 25.13 30.92 16.23
C ALA A 352 25.38 31.49 14.82
N GLU A 353 25.11 30.73 13.79
CA GLU A 353 25.37 31.09 12.39
C GLU A 353 24.14 30.84 11.51
N LYS A 354 23.96 31.66 10.53
CA LYS A 354 22.94 31.52 9.49
C LYS A 354 23.45 32.05 8.15
N VAL A 355 22.98 31.46 7.07
CA VAL A 355 23.26 31.91 5.71
C VAL A 355 21.99 31.77 4.85
N SER A 356 21.81 32.69 3.90
CA SER A 356 20.71 32.58 2.93
C SER A 356 21.04 31.54 1.89
N LEU A 357 20.14 30.58 1.65
CA LEU A 357 20.27 29.61 0.55
C LEU A 357 20.42 30.31 -0.80
N PHE A 358 19.58 31.32 -1.06
CA PHE A 358 19.61 32.04 -2.36
C PHE A 358 20.88 32.85 -2.57
N GLU A 359 21.51 33.36 -1.50
CA GLU A 359 22.79 34.09 -1.61
C GLU A 359 23.99 33.15 -1.81
N THR A 360 23.83 31.87 -1.56
CA THR A 360 24.91 30.88 -1.62
C THR A 360 24.72 29.82 -2.73
N LEU A 361 23.61 29.85 -3.47
CA LEU A 361 23.30 28.86 -4.52
C LEU A 361 24.47 28.64 -5.49
N ASP A 362 25.04 29.72 -6.03
CA ASP A 362 26.13 29.65 -7.02
C ASP A 362 27.43 29.06 -6.45
N SER A 363 27.60 29.07 -5.11
CA SER A 363 28.73 28.43 -4.46
C SER A 363 28.46 26.98 -4.04
N LEU A 364 27.19 26.58 -3.95
CA LEU A 364 26.78 25.23 -3.55
C LEU A 364 26.60 24.29 -4.74
N SER A 365 26.09 24.78 -5.86
CA SER A 365 25.78 23.97 -7.03
C SER A 365 25.83 24.80 -8.30
N SER A 366 26.01 24.13 -9.44
CA SER A 366 25.81 24.71 -10.77
C SER A 366 24.38 24.45 -11.22
N PRO A 367 23.72 25.40 -11.90
CA PRO A 367 22.39 25.19 -12.44
C PRO A 367 22.40 24.06 -13.49
N VAL A 368 21.39 23.20 -13.43
CA VAL A 368 21.16 22.13 -14.40
C VAL A 368 19.88 22.44 -15.17
N GLU A 369 19.96 22.40 -16.49
CA GLU A 369 18.79 22.52 -17.36
C GLU A 369 18.42 21.15 -17.93
N SER A 370 17.12 20.84 -17.96
CA SER A 370 16.60 19.62 -18.54
C SER A 370 15.40 19.91 -19.44
N LEU A 371 15.33 19.20 -20.57
CA LEU A 371 14.17 19.24 -21.48
C LEU A 371 12.99 18.40 -20.97
N TYR A 372 13.23 17.53 -19.99
CA TYR A 372 12.25 16.59 -19.46
C TYR A 372 12.11 16.75 -17.96
N PRO A 373 10.95 16.37 -17.40
CA PRO A 373 10.78 16.31 -15.95
C PRO A 373 11.85 15.44 -15.29
N LYS A 374 12.43 15.95 -14.22
CA LYS A 374 13.37 15.23 -13.36
C LYS A 374 12.90 15.32 -11.92
N LYS A 375 13.36 14.40 -11.10
CA LYS A 375 13.19 14.50 -9.67
C LYS A 375 14.06 15.60 -9.09
N MET A 376 13.67 16.11 -7.91
CA MET A 376 14.46 17.17 -7.24
C MET A 376 15.83 16.68 -6.78
N GLU A 377 16.02 15.37 -6.65
CA GLU A 377 17.29 14.75 -6.27
C GLU A 377 18.27 14.61 -7.45
N GLU A 378 17.82 14.73 -8.69
CA GLU A 378 18.62 14.66 -9.91
C GLU A 378 19.12 16.04 -10.36
#